data_19e2e781aef8b1e5131ae7ceadc755a0
#
_entry.id   19e2e781aef8b1e5131ae7ceadc755a0
#
_cell.length_a   1.000
_cell.length_b   1.000
_cell.length_c   1.000
_cell.angle_alpha   90.00
_cell.angle_beta   90.00
_cell.angle_gamma   90.00
#
_symmetry.space_group_name_H-M   'P 1'
#
loop_
_entity.id
_entity.type
_entity.pdbx_description
1 polymer ?
#
loop_
_entity_poly.entity_id
_entity_poly.type
_entity_poly.pdbx_seq_one_letter_code
_entity_poly.pdbx_strand_id
1 'polypeptide(L)'
;MMPWPSPYILMVDRGGCTFVNKVRNAQRSGAAAVIIADNTCLCSAGDRCFSEPGVDCETREPIMADDGSGSDISIPSFLMYKQDADPIKAELQANHMVRLEMAWALPSPDDRVEYQLWTTPTDLISRDFQRQFKDAALALGDRAYFTPNMYVYDGIMSGCQGEDGQNQCFNLCSNNGRYCATDPDNDLDRGISGADVVGETLRRMCIWNEYGQKDGVGLQWWDYVNEFMFRCDTEDYFTNEDCINDAMTHAKVDVGKMEACMADSGGLEGDTVNTILDSQLAAKEESGVVILPAMFVNQAAIRGALEFATVFKAICAGFLTGTEPAICQKCSTCRDEHKCVVEGRCASADGAVSTSTF
;
A
#
# COMPACT_ATOMS: atom_id res chain seq x y z
N MET A 1 8.56 11.10 39.37
CA MET A 1 7.20 11.66 39.41
C MET A 1 6.88 12.15 38.00
N MET A 2 5.93 11.55 37.30
CA MET A 2 5.56 12.06 35.97
C MET A 2 4.90 13.43 36.13
N PRO A 3 5.37 14.44 35.40
CA PRO A 3 4.84 15.82 35.57
C PRO A 3 3.45 16.02 34.98
N TRP A 4 2.91 15.00 34.29
CA TRP A 4 1.68 15.11 33.53
C TRP A 4 0.57 14.23 34.09
N PRO A 5 -0.68 14.70 34.10
CA PRO A 5 -1.82 13.82 34.41
C PRO A 5 -1.91 12.69 33.37
N SER A 6 -2.17 11.48 33.81
CA SER A 6 -2.36 10.33 32.92
C SER A 6 -3.86 10.12 32.65
N PRO A 7 -4.26 9.75 31.40
CA PRO A 7 -3.44 9.62 30.18
C PRO A 7 -3.08 10.96 29.57
N TYR A 8 -1.92 11.06 28.92
CA TYR A 8 -1.51 12.25 28.17
C TYR A 8 -1.08 11.91 26.75
N ILE A 9 -1.34 12.84 25.83
CA ILE A 9 -0.85 12.80 24.45
C ILE A 9 0.40 13.66 24.38
N LEU A 10 1.50 13.11 23.88
CA LEU A 10 2.74 13.87 23.71
C LEU A 10 2.78 14.49 22.31
N MET A 11 2.98 15.80 22.25
CA MET A 11 3.24 16.50 20.97
C MET A 11 4.75 16.70 20.82
N VAL A 12 5.30 16.33 19.66
CA VAL A 12 6.73 16.45 19.32
C VAL A 12 6.90 17.02 17.92
N ASP A 13 7.97 17.77 17.71
CA ASP A 13 8.26 18.31 16.37
C ASP A 13 8.83 17.27 15.43
N ARG A 14 8.51 17.40 14.13
CA ARG A 14 9.16 16.67 13.04
C ARG A 14 10.65 17.07 12.95
N GLY A 15 11.49 16.12 12.47
CA GLY A 15 12.93 16.34 12.27
C GLY A 15 13.80 15.77 13.39
N GLY A 16 15.11 15.75 13.18
CA GLY A 16 16.12 15.27 14.13
C GLY A 16 16.29 13.74 14.19
N CYS A 17 15.23 12.95 14.05
CA CYS A 17 15.28 11.49 14.00
C CYS A 17 14.03 10.93 13.29
N THR A 18 14.00 9.60 13.06
CA THR A 18 12.87 8.93 12.39
C THR A 18 11.57 9.05 13.20
N PHE A 19 10.44 8.93 12.54
CA PHE A 19 9.13 8.91 13.19
C PHE A 19 9.03 7.79 14.22
N VAL A 20 9.49 6.60 13.85
CA VAL A 20 9.52 5.43 14.75
C VAL A 20 10.27 5.71 16.03
N ASN A 21 11.46 6.33 15.95
CA ASN A 21 12.23 6.68 17.14
C ASN A 21 11.51 7.69 18.04
N LYS A 22 10.81 8.68 17.45
CA LYS A 22 10.00 9.64 18.21
C LYS A 22 8.88 8.95 18.97
N VAL A 23 8.10 8.11 18.28
CA VAL A 23 6.96 7.39 18.86
C VAL A 23 7.43 6.41 19.93
N ARG A 24 8.49 5.65 19.66
CA ARG A 24 9.10 4.72 20.64
C ARG A 24 9.55 5.43 21.91
N ASN A 25 10.20 6.61 21.80
CA ASN A 25 10.62 7.38 22.96
C ASN A 25 9.42 7.93 23.75
N ALA A 26 8.38 8.38 23.06
CA ALA A 26 7.14 8.82 23.71
C ALA A 26 6.46 7.67 24.45
N GLN A 27 6.34 6.48 23.84
CA GLN A 27 5.81 5.28 24.45
C GLN A 27 6.60 4.92 25.72
N ARG A 28 7.94 4.94 25.65
CA ARG A 28 8.80 4.69 26.82
C ARG A 28 8.64 5.73 27.93
N SER A 29 8.26 6.95 27.58
CA SER A 29 7.95 8.00 28.57
C SER A 29 6.55 7.85 29.20
N GLY A 30 5.74 6.91 28.75
CA GLY A 30 4.40 6.64 29.27
C GLY A 30 3.30 7.47 28.59
N ALA A 31 3.54 8.05 27.43
CA ALA A 31 2.49 8.69 26.65
C ALA A 31 1.46 7.67 26.16
N ALA A 32 0.18 8.06 26.18
CA ALA A 32 -0.91 7.24 25.66
C ALA A 32 -1.05 7.35 24.14
N ALA A 33 -0.55 8.45 23.56
CA ALA A 33 -0.53 8.70 22.12
C ALA A 33 0.53 9.76 21.78
N VAL A 34 0.87 9.92 20.49
CA VAL A 34 1.81 10.91 19.99
C VAL A 34 1.23 11.69 18.83
N ILE A 35 1.36 13.00 18.87
CA ILE A 35 1.19 13.88 17.71
C ILE A 35 2.56 14.37 17.29
N ILE A 36 2.92 14.10 16.05
CA ILE A 36 4.12 14.69 15.44
C ILE A 36 3.66 15.93 14.70
N ALA A 37 4.13 17.09 15.17
CA ALA A 37 3.81 18.36 14.54
C ALA A 37 4.74 18.60 13.36
N ASP A 38 4.19 18.78 12.17
CA ASP A 38 5.02 19.15 11.02
C ASP A 38 5.62 20.54 11.25
N ASN A 39 6.82 20.71 10.78
CA ASN A 39 7.58 21.96 10.84
C ASN A 39 7.74 22.60 9.47
N THR A 40 7.19 21.98 8.43
CA THR A 40 7.29 22.40 7.03
C THR A 40 5.91 22.52 6.45
N CYS A 41 5.63 23.59 5.71
CA CYS A 41 4.45 23.67 4.86
C CYS A 41 4.61 22.69 3.69
N LEU A 42 3.60 21.86 3.46
CA LEU A 42 3.54 20.97 2.31
C LEU A 42 2.67 21.59 1.23
N CYS A 43 3.19 21.73 0.02
CA CYS A 43 2.46 22.24 -1.14
C CYS A 43 2.56 21.28 -2.32
N SER A 44 1.77 21.56 -3.36
CA SER A 44 1.79 20.79 -4.60
C SER A 44 3.20 20.72 -5.19
N ALA A 45 3.54 19.61 -5.83
CA ALA A 45 4.87 19.39 -6.39
C ALA A 45 5.29 20.57 -7.30
N GLY A 46 6.48 21.09 -7.07
CA GLY A 46 7.09 22.16 -7.88
C GLY A 46 7.05 23.56 -7.26
N ASP A 47 6.14 23.82 -6.33
CA ASP A 47 6.04 25.12 -5.69
C ASP A 47 6.81 25.15 -4.36
N ARG A 48 7.53 26.23 -4.12
CA ARG A 48 8.11 26.48 -2.80
C ARG A 48 7.01 27.04 -1.91
N CYS A 49 6.61 26.26 -0.91
CA CYS A 49 5.72 26.76 0.12
C CYS A 49 6.47 27.77 1.00
N PHE A 50 6.06 29.01 0.94
CA PHE A 50 6.48 30.03 1.90
C PHE A 50 5.37 30.23 2.92
N SER A 51 5.71 30.16 4.19
CA SER A 51 4.79 30.55 5.28
C SER A 51 4.62 32.05 5.28
N GLU A 52 3.88 32.60 4.35
CA GLU A 52 3.41 33.98 4.43
C GLU A 52 2.10 34.01 5.21
N PRO A 53 1.89 35.00 6.11
CA PRO A 53 0.64 35.13 6.83
C PRO A 53 -0.54 35.24 5.87
N GLY A 54 -1.49 34.28 5.95
CA GLY A 54 -2.71 34.28 5.15
C GLY A 54 -2.65 33.44 3.87
N VAL A 55 -1.58 32.69 3.63
CA VAL A 55 -1.49 31.72 2.53
C VAL A 55 -1.74 30.32 3.10
N ASP A 56 -2.74 29.61 2.54
CA ASP A 56 -2.96 28.18 2.81
C ASP A 56 -1.76 27.40 2.28
N CYS A 57 -0.89 26.94 3.17
CA CYS A 57 0.36 26.33 2.76
C CYS A 57 0.28 24.83 2.58
N GLU A 58 -0.83 24.21 2.87
CA GLU A 58 -0.94 22.75 2.90
C GLU A 58 -2.04 22.25 1.97
N THR A 59 -1.63 21.71 0.82
CA THR A 59 -2.53 21.15 -0.19
C THR A 59 -2.48 19.62 -0.26
N ARG A 60 -1.57 18.99 0.50
CA ARG A 60 -1.43 17.53 0.56
C ARG A 60 -1.32 17.05 1.99
N GLU A 61 -1.91 15.89 2.26
CA GLU A 61 -1.76 15.23 3.55
C GLU A 61 -0.28 14.92 3.86
N PRO A 62 0.20 15.24 5.07
CA PRO A 62 1.53 14.88 5.47
C PRO A 62 1.63 13.36 5.66
N ILE A 63 2.72 12.79 5.18
CA ILE A 63 2.92 11.33 5.22
C ILE A 63 3.92 10.98 6.30
N MET A 64 3.53 10.02 7.15
CA MET A 64 4.37 9.42 8.15
C MET A 64 4.52 7.92 7.85
N ALA A 65 5.76 7.50 7.55
CA ALA A 65 6.07 6.11 7.25
C ALA A 65 6.84 5.44 8.38
N ASP A 66 6.63 4.13 8.52
CA ASP A 66 7.49 3.25 9.30
C ASP A 66 8.83 3.06 8.56
N ASP A 67 9.93 3.01 9.31
CA ASP A 67 11.26 2.67 8.82
C ASP A 67 11.57 1.17 8.91
N GLY A 68 10.54 0.35 9.12
CA GLY A 68 10.64 -1.11 9.28
C GLY A 68 11.01 -1.56 10.69
N SER A 69 11.25 -0.65 11.64
CA SER A 69 11.65 -0.99 13.00
C SER A 69 10.56 -0.74 14.06
N GLY A 70 9.32 -0.47 13.63
CA GLY A 70 8.22 -0.04 14.49
C GLY A 70 7.41 -1.14 15.18
N SER A 71 7.78 -2.42 15.08
CA SER A 71 7.01 -3.56 15.59
C SER A 71 6.76 -3.58 17.11
N ASP A 72 7.56 -2.85 17.88
CA ASP A 72 7.42 -2.69 19.33
C ASP A 72 6.52 -1.52 19.75
N ILE A 73 6.00 -0.75 18.80
CA ILE A 73 5.14 0.40 19.04
C ILE A 73 3.69 -0.05 19.16
N SER A 74 3.05 0.31 20.26
CA SER A 74 1.65 -0.03 20.57
C SER A 74 0.76 1.19 20.82
N ILE A 75 1.33 2.40 20.87
CA ILE A 75 0.56 3.63 21.05
C ILE A 75 0.23 4.28 19.72
N PRO A 76 -0.98 4.86 19.58
CA PRO A 76 -1.36 5.57 18.37
C PRO A 76 -0.50 6.80 18.14
N SER A 77 -0.22 7.08 16.86
CA SER A 77 0.53 8.26 16.43
C SER A 77 0.04 8.78 15.10
N PHE A 78 0.09 10.09 14.88
CA PHE A 78 -0.15 10.68 13.58
C PHE A 78 0.68 11.97 13.39
N LEU A 79 0.86 12.34 12.14
CA LEU A 79 1.52 13.57 11.72
C LEU A 79 0.45 14.64 11.47
N MET A 80 0.58 15.77 12.18
CA MET A 80 -0.36 16.88 12.09
C MET A 80 0.23 17.98 11.22
N TYR A 81 -0.58 18.57 10.36
CA TYR A 81 -0.20 19.74 9.57
C TYR A 81 0.38 20.85 10.44
N LYS A 82 1.36 21.58 9.88
CA LYS A 82 1.95 22.72 10.57
C LYS A 82 0.91 23.76 10.97
N GLN A 83 0.00 24.11 10.07
CA GLN A 83 -1.07 25.08 10.32
C GLN A 83 -1.98 24.69 11.48
N ASP A 84 -2.25 23.40 11.69
CA ASP A 84 -3.09 22.88 12.77
C ASP A 84 -2.28 22.72 14.07
N ALA A 85 -0.99 22.39 13.94
CA ALA A 85 -0.10 22.19 15.09
C ALA A 85 0.32 23.50 15.76
N ASP A 86 0.56 24.56 14.99
CA ASP A 86 1.05 25.83 15.51
C ASP A 86 0.10 26.51 16.50
N PRO A 87 -1.21 26.57 16.30
CA PRO A 87 -2.15 27.08 17.30
C PRO A 87 -2.14 26.27 18.60
N ILE A 88 -2.07 24.92 18.51
CA ILE A 88 -2.00 24.05 19.69
C ILE A 88 -0.68 24.31 20.46
N LYS A 89 0.45 24.45 19.76
CA LYS A 89 1.72 24.80 20.39
C LYS A 89 1.66 26.15 21.10
N ALA A 90 1.01 27.14 20.51
CA ALA A 90 0.85 28.45 21.13
C ALA A 90 0.06 28.36 22.44
N GLU A 91 -1.04 27.61 22.50
CA GLU A 91 -1.81 27.38 23.71
C GLU A 91 -0.99 26.65 24.80
N LEU A 92 -0.23 25.62 24.41
CA LEU A 92 0.65 24.88 25.32
C LEU A 92 1.78 25.76 25.86
N GLN A 93 2.38 26.64 25.04
CA GLN A 93 3.41 27.60 25.46
C GLN A 93 2.85 28.66 26.41
N ALA A 94 1.58 29.01 26.25
CA ALA A 94 0.86 29.90 27.19
C ALA A 94 0.48 29.21 28.50
N ASN A 95 0.86 27.94 28.71
CA ASN A 95 0.46 27.07 29.82
C ASN A 95 -1.04 26.84 29.93
N HIS A 96 -1.78 26.91 28.83
CA HIS A 96 -3.17 26.54 28.77
C HIS A 96 -3.31 25.02 28.69
N MET A 97 -4.37 24.50 29.31
CA MET A 97 -4.72 23.09 29.19
C MET A 97 -5.40 22.85 27.85
N VAL A 98 -4.83 21.98 27.04
CA VAL A 98 -5.41 21.54 25.76
C VAL A 98 -5.95 20.12 25.94
N ARG A 99 -7.20 19.90 25.59
CA ARG A 99 -7.82 18.57 25.53
C ARG A 99 -7.94 18.14 24.10
N LEU A 100 -7.37 16.99 23.75
CA LEU A 100 -7.43 16.39 22.42
C LEU A 100 -8.08 15.00 22.51
N GLU A 101 -8.79 14.65 21.46
CA GLU A 101 -9.32 13.32 21.24
C GLU A 101 -8.74 12.79 19.92
N MET A 102 -8.18 11.60 19.96
CA MET A 102 -7.73 10.87 18.79
C MET A 102 -8.71 9.73 18.52
N ALA A 103 -9.33 9.71 17.37
CA ALA A 103 -10.24 8.67 16.95
C ALA A 103 -9.90 8.19 15.54
N TRP A 104 -9.92 6.89 15.34
CA TRP A 104 -9.82 6.26 14.04
C TRP A 104 -11.07 5.44 13.81
N ALA A 105 -11.72 5.69 12.70
CA ALA A 105 -12.80 4.86 12.22
C ALA A 105 -12.53 4.50 10.77
N LEU A 106 -12.54 3.20 10.45
CA LEU A 106 -12.64 2.78 9.07
C LEU A 106 -14.06 3.12 8.60
N PRO A 107 -14.21 3.73 7.42
CA PRO A 107 -15.53 3.86 6.82
C PRO A 107 -16.15 2.47 6.65
N SER A 108 -17.39 2.32 7.10
CA SER A 108 -18.14 1.06 6.99
C SER A 108 -19.56 1.38 6.46
N PRO A 109 -19.67 1.84 5.20
CA PRO A 109 -20.90 2.44 4.67
C PRO A 109 -22.00 1.41 4.42
N ASP A 110 -21.62 0.19 4.03
CA ASP A 110 -22.57 -0.83 3.57
C ASP A 110 -22.06 -2.28 3.84
N ASP A 111 -22.63 -3.23 3.16
CA ASP A 111 -22.35 -4.65 3.29
C ASP A 111 -21.27 -5.15 2.33
N ARG A 112 -20.52 -4.24 1.70
CA ARG A 112 -19.39 -4.51 0.84
C ARG A 112 -18.18 -3.69 1.26
N VAL A 113 -16.99 -4.25 1.08
CA VAL A 113 -15.71 -3.57 1.35
C VAL A 113 -14.90 -3.52 0.07
N GLU A 114 -14.36 -2.36 -0.27
CA GLU A 114 -13.35 -2.18 -1.30
C GLU A 114 -11.96 -2.12 -0.65
N TYR A 115 -11.02 -2.94 -1.13
CA TYR A 115 -9.64 -2.83 -0.65
C TYR A 115 -8.64 -2.84 -1.81
N GLN A 116 -7.59 -2.04 -1.67
CA GLN A 116 -6.62 -1.78 -2.73
C GLN A 116 -5.21 -2.01 -2.20
N LEU A 117 -4.41 -2.76 -2.95
CA LEU A 117 -2.98 -2.91 -2.71
C LEU A 117 -2.20 -2.16 -3.78
N TRP A 118 -1.34 -1.24 -3.36
CA TRP A 118 -0.33 -0.60 -4.19
C TRP A 118 1.02 -1.24 -3.97
N THR A 119 1.64 -1.74 -5.03
CA THR A 119 2.91 -2.45 -4.98
C THR A 119 3.66 -2.35 -6.31
N THR A 120 4.83 -2.96 -6.40
CA THR A 120 5.54 -3.23 -7.66
C THR A 120 5.81 -4.73 -7.79
N PRO A 121 6.09 -5.23 -8.99
CA PRO A 121 6.48 -6.64 -9.19
C PRO A 121 7.66 -7.08 -8.35
N THR A 122 8.57 -6.16 -8.03
CA THR A 122 9.82 -6.40 -7.31
C THR A 122 9.80 -5.97 -5.84
N ASP A 123 8.61 -5.59 -5.31
CA ASP A 123 8.47 -5.19 -3.91
C ASP A 123 8.62 -6.37 -2.95
N LEU A 124 9.75 -6.42 -2.28
CA LEU A 124 10.07 -7.48 -1.31
C LEU A 124 9.20 -7.44 -0.05
N ILE A 125 8.72 -6.24 0.35
CA ILE A 125 7.97 -6.04 1.59
C ILE A 125 6.57 -6.65 1.47
N SER A 126 5.89 -6.47 0.32
CA SER A 126 4.55 -7.02 0.10
C SER A 126 4.53 -8.51 -0.27
N ARG A 127 5.69 -9.11 -0.54
CA ARG A 127 5.82 -10.49 -1.03
C ARG A 127 5.18 -11.52 -0.10
N ASP A 128 5.50 -11.48 1.18
CA ASP A 128 4.96 -12.41 2.16
C ASP A 128 3.47 -12.19 2.40
N PHE A 129 3.02 -10.94 2.38
CA PHE A 129 1.61 -10.62 2.42
C PHE A 129 0.87 -11.21 1.22
N GLN A 130 1.35 -11.00 0.00
CA GLN A 130 0.70 -11.51 -1.22
C GLN A 130 0.60 -13.04 -1.23
N ARG A 131 1.63 -13.75 -0.73
CA ARG A 131 1.61 -15.21 -0.60
C ARG A 131 0.52 -15.70 0.34
N GLN A 132 0.35 -15.04 1.47
CA GLN A 132 -0.54 -15.47 2.54
C GLN A 132 -1.99 -15.01 2.31
N PHE A 133 -2.20 -13.87 1.66
CA PHE A 133 -3.50 -13.22 1.61
C PHE A 133 -4.48 -13.82 0.61
N LYS A 134 -4.02 -14.61 -0.35
CA LYS A 134 -4.88 -15.31 -1.33
C LYS A 134 -6.04 -16.05 -0.67
N ASP A 135 -5.77 -16.85 0.36
CA ASP A 135 -6.80 -17.64 1.04
C ASP A 135 -7.85 -16.74 1.72
N ALA A 136 -7.43 -15.59 2.25
CA ALA A 136 -8.35 -14.61 2.79
C ALA A 136 -9.21 -13.95 1.69
N ALA A 137 -8.61 -13.56 0.57
CA ALA A 137 -9.34 -13.00 -0.56
C ALA A 137 -10.44 -13.95 -1.06
N LEU A 138 -10.11 -15.23 -1.19
CA LEU A 138 -11.09 -16.27 -1.58
C LEU A 138 -12.18 -16.48 -0.52
N ALA A 139 -11.82 -16.48 0.77
CA ALA A 139 -12.77 -16.70 1.85
C ALA A 139 -13.70 -15.49 2.09
N LEU A 140 -13.23 -14.28 1.82
CA LEU A 140 -14.02 -13.04 1.86
C LEU A 140 -15.01 -12.96 0.66
N GLY A 141 -14.60 -13.50 -0.50
CA GLY A 141 -15.41 -13.54 -1.70
C GLY A 141 -15.68 -12.17 -2.30
N ASP A 142 -16.69 -12.07 -3.16
CA ASP A 142 -17.08 -10.86 -3.90
C ASP A 142 -17.61 -9.70 -3.04
N ARG A 143 -17.84 -9.96 -1.77
CA ARG A 143 -18.22 -8.94 -0.78
C ARG A 143 -17.05 -8.07 -0.33
N ALA A 144 -15.82 -8.54 -0.50
CA ALA A 144 -14.60 -7.76 -0.32
C ALA A 144 -13.91 -7.61 -1.67
N TYR A 145 -14.19 -6.50 -2.37
CA TYR A 145 -13.68 -6.26 -3.70
C TYR A 145 -12.21 -5.82 -3.65
N PHE A 146 -11.34 -6.66 -4.16
CA PHE A 146 -9.92 -6.36 -4.31
C PHE A 146 -9.66 -5.52 -5.56
N THR A 147 -8.71 -4.60 -5.48
CA THR A 147 -8.13 -3.92 -6.64
C THR A 147 -6.62 -3.88 -6.48
N PRO A 148 -5.85 -4.64 -7.27
CA PRO A 148 -4.41 -4.46 -7.35
C PRO A 148 -4.12 -3.17 -8.11
N ASN A 149 -3.23 -2.37 -7.59
CA ASN A 149 -2.65 -1.22 -8.27
C ASN A 149 -1.14 -1.39 -8.33
N MET A 150 -0.59 -1.12 -9.49
CA MET A 150 0.83 -1.30 -9.75
C MET A 150 1.49 0.07 -9.95
N TYR A 151 2.51 0.32 -9.14
CA TYR A 151 3.18 1.62 -9.16
C TYR A 151 4.10 1.73 -10.36
N VAL A 152 3.83 2.72 -11.19
CA VAL A 152 4.73 3.25 -12.21
C VAL A 152 4.80 4.77 -12.03
N TYR A 153 5.85 5.41 -12.52
CA TYR A 153 5.90 6.87 -12.51
C TYR A 153 5.90 7.44 -13.92
N ASP A 154 5.36 8.65 -14.04
CA ASP A 154 5.29 9.38 -15.29
C ASP A 154 6.68 9.85 -15.70
N GLY A 155 7.22 9.22 -16.73
CA GLY A 155 8.54 9.53 -17.24
C GLY A 155 8.58 10.88 -17.97
N ILE A 156 7.47 11.32 -18.57
CA ILE A 156 7.40 12.63 -19.22
C ILE A 156 7.53 13.72 -18.15
N MET A 157 6.73 13.64 -17.09
CA MET A 157 6.82 14.60 -15.97
C MET A 157 8.15 14.53 -15.24
N SER A 158 8.79 13.37 -15.26
CA SER A 158 10.11 13.14 -14.64
C SER A 158 11.28 13.56 -15.54
N GLY A 159 11.00 14.03 -16.76
CA GLY A 159 12.04 14.43 -17.72
C GLY A 159 12.74 13.27 -18.40
N CYS A 160 12.15 12.06 -18.37
CA CYS A 160 12.73 10.88 -19.02
C CYS A 160 12.47 10.81 -20.53
N GLN A 161 11.51 11.56 -21.05
CA GLN A 161 11.32 11.74 -22.48
C GLN A 161 11.93 13.08 -22.91
N GLY A 162 12.93 13.03 -23.79
CA GLY A 162 13.56 14.23 -24.34
C GLY A 162 12.67 14.96 -25.33
N GLU A 163 13.07 16.18 -25.72
CA GLU A 163 12.38 16.99 -26.76
C GLU A 163 12.31 16.28 -28.12
N ASP A 164 13.22 15.35 -28.38
CA ASP A 164 13.27 14.50 -29.57
C ASP A 164 12.38 13.25 -29.47
N GLY A 165 11.65 13.08 -28.37
CA GLY A 165 10.82 11.91 -28.10
C GLY A 165 11.62 10.64 -27.76
N GLN A 166 12.90 10.76 -27.42
CA GLN A 166 13.75 9.64 -27.04
C GLN A 166 13.83 9.49 -25.53
N ASN A 167 14.03 8.24 -25.08
CA ASN A 167 14.26 7.92 -23.67
C ASN A 167 15.61 8.48 -23.20
N GLN A 168 15.56 9.31 -22.16
CA GLN A 168 16.73 9.91 -21.49
C GLN A 168 17.06 9.24 -20.16
N CYS A 169 16.25 8.29 -19.70
CA CYS A 169 16.41 7.61 -18.40
C CYS A 169 16.90 6.17 -18.53
N PHE A 170 17.74 5.89 -19.50
CA PHE A 170 18.39 4.60 -19.70
C PHE A 170 17.37 3.43 -19.73
N ASN A 171 17.60 2.39 -18.91
CA ASN A 171 16.80 1.20 -18.81
C ASN A 171 15.58 1.33 -17.85
N LEU A 172 15.34 2.51 -17.27
CA LEU A 172 14.26 2.69 -16.30
C LEU A 172 12.85 2.74 -16.94
N CYS A 173 12.76 3.05 -18.23
CA CYS A 173 11.51 3.38 -18.87
C CYS A 173 11.24 2.58 -20.13
N SER A 174 9.96 2.27 -20.38
CA SER A 174 9.40 1.82 -21.64
C SER A 174 8.81 2.99 -22.45
N ASN A 175 8.29 2.73 -23.64
CA ASN A 175 7.57 3.67 -24.51
C ASN A 175 8.34 5.00 -24.67
N ASN A 176 9.64 4.92 -25.05
CA ASN A 176 10.53 6.05 -25.23
C ASN A 176 10.56 7.03 -24.03
N GLY A 177 10.60 6.51 -22.82
CA GLY A 177 10.69 7.34 -21.61
C GLY A 177 9.34 7.75 -21.02
N ARG A 178 8.23 7.18 -21.47
CA ARG A 178 6.89 7.55 -21.02
C ARG A 178 6.49 6.91 -19.68
N TYR A 179 6.73 5.61 -19.54
CA TYR A 179 6.38 4.85 -18.33
C TYR A 179 7.62 4.27 -17.70
N CYS A 180 7.82 4.55 -16.43
CA CYS A 180 9.07 4.20 -15.75
C CYS A 180 8.81 3.51 -14.42
N ALA A 181 9.76 2.67 -14.03
CA ALA A 181 9.84 2.10 -12.69
C ALA A 181 11.27 2.23 -12.16
N THR A 182 11.42 2.08 -10.85
CA THR A 182 12.75 2.03 -10.24
C THR A 182 13.44 0.74 -10.61
N ASP A 183 14.75 0.82 -10.87
CA ASP A 183 15.61 -0.34 -11.04
C ASP A 183 15.76 -1.05 -9.68
N PRO A 184 15.42 -2.35 -9.58
CA PRO A 184 15.39 -3.04 -8.30
C PRO A 184 16.75 -3.27 -7.65
N ASP A 185 17.81 -3.41 -8.45
CA ASP A 185 19.18 -3.66 -7.98
C ASP A 185 20.05 -2.39 -8.01
N ASN A 186 19.55 -1.29 -8.57
CA ASN A 186 20.25 -0.03 -8.78
C ASN A 186 21.48 -0.12 -9.69
N ASP A 187 21.56 -1.12 -10.58
CA ASP A 187 22.60 -1.27 -11.58
C ASP A 187 22.00 -1.11 -12.99
N LEU A 188 22.04 0.11 -13.54
CA LEU A 188 21.44 0.46 -14.82
C LEU A 188 21.98 -0.33 -16.04
N ASP A 189 23.07 -1.05 -15.88
CA ASP A 189 23.72 -1.80 -16.95
C ASP A 189 23.48 -3.32 -16.86
N ARG A 190 22.88 -3.81 -15.76
CA ARG A 190 22.69 -5.24 -15.48
C ARG A 190 21.41 -5.51 -14.73
N GLY A 191 21.06 -6.81 -14.64
CA GLY A 191 19.97 -7.28 -13.81
C GLY A 191 18.60 -6.95 -14.37
N ILE A 192 17.66 -6.75 -13.46
CA ILE A 192 16.28 -6.43 -13.79
C ILE A 192 16.15 -4.91 -13.95
N SER A 193 15.79 -4.48 -15.15
CA SER A 193 15.62 -3.06 -15.43
C SER A 193 14.26 -2.49 -14.97
N GLY A 194 14.16 -1.17 -14.83
CA GLY A 194 12.87 -0.52 -14.62
C GLY A 194 11.87 -0.78 -15.75
N ALA A 195 12.33 -0.86 -16.99
CA ALA A 195 11.49 -1.21 -18.15
C ALA A 195 10.93 -2.65 -18.03
N ASP A 196 11.70 -3.60 -17.50
CA ASP A 196 11.22 -4.97 -17.24
C ASP A 196 10.13 -4.98 -16.17
N VAL A 197 10.29 -4.15 -15.13
CA VAL A 197 9.28 -3.95 -14.08
C VAL A 197 8.00 -3.35 -14.67
N VAL A 198 8.10 -2.40 -15.59
CA VAL A 198 6.92 -1.87 -16.32
C VAL A 198 6.24 -2.94 -17.15
N GLY A 199 7.01 -3.81 -17.80
CA GLY A 199 6.48 -4.93 -18.60
C GLY A 199 5.68 -5.92 -17.74
N GLU A 200 6.23 -6.33 -16.60
CA GLU A 200 5.55 -7.23 -15.67
C GLU A 200 4.35 -6.54 -14.99
N THR A 201 4.43 -5.23 -14.73
CA THR A 201 3.29 -4.41 -14.28
C THR A 201 2.13 -4.50 -15.25
N LEU A 202 2.37 -4.26 -16.54
CA LEU A 202 1.34 -4.32 -17.57
C LEU A 202 0.69 -5.72 -17.64
N ARG A 203 1.50 -6.79 -17.56
CA ARG A 203 1.01 -8.17 -17.57
C ARG A 203 0.10 -8.45 -16.38
N ARG A 204 0.48 -8.07 -15.16
CA ARG A 204 -0.36 -8.24 -13.96
C ARG A 204 -1.66 -7.48 -14.06
N MET A 205 -1.65 -6.28 -14.64
CA MET A 205 -2.87 -5.50 -14.86
C MET A 205 -3.75 -6.12 -15.94
N CYS A 206 -3.20 -6.67 -17.00
CA CYS A 206 -3.96 -7.44 -18.00
C CYS A 206 -4.64 -8.68 -17.38
N ILE A 207 -3.92 -9.42 -16.53
CA ILE A 207 -4.49 -10.57 -15.82
C ILE A 207 -5.66 -10.12 -14.92
N TRP A 208 -5.47 -9.02 -14.19
CA TRP A 208 -6.53 -8.47 -13.36
C TRP A 208 -7.76 -8.07 -14.17
N ASN A 209 -7.58 -7.33 -15.25
CA ASN A 209 -8.67 -6.86 -16.10
C ASN A 209 -9.47 -8.01 -16.71
N GLU A 210 -8.81 -9.08 -17.13
CA GLU A 210 -9.49 -10.23 -17.75
C GLU A 210 -10.13 -11.19 -16.73
N TYR A 211 -9.50 -11.41 -15.56
CA TYR A 211 -9.89 -12.49 -14.65
C TYR A 211 -10.36 -12.02 -13.27
N GLY A 212 -10.01 -10.81 -12.82
CA GLY A 212 -10.29 -10.35 -11.47
C GLY A 212 -11.31 -9.23 -11.38
N GLN A 213 -11.31 -8.32 -12.33
CA GLN A 213 -12.15 -7.12 -12.29
C GLN A 213 -13.65 -7.44 -12.18
N LYS A 214 -14.09 -8.57 -12.74
CA LYS A 214 -15.50 -8.95 -12.76
C LYS A 214 -16.04 -9.35 -11.39
N ASP A 215 -15.27 -10.11 -10.62
CA ASP A 215 -15.68 -10.65 -9.32
C ASP A 215 -15.05 -9.93 -8.12
N GLY A 216 -14.00 -9.14 -8.38
CA GLY A 216 -13.25 -8.45 -7.34
C GLY A 216 -12.46 -9.39 -6.41
N VAL A 217 -12.32 -10.66 -6.76
CA VAL A 217 -11.56 -11.67 -6.01
C VAL A 217 -10.24 -11.96 -6.69
N GLY A 218 -10.28 -12.23 -8.01
CA GLY A 218 -9.11 -12.35 -8.85
C GLY A 218 -8.26 -13.58 -8.58
N LEU A 219 -8.86 -14.77 -8.47
CA LEU A 219 -8.14 -16.02 -8.19
C LEU A 219 -6.90 -16.18 -9.09
N GLN A 220 -7.05 -15.99 -10.41
CA GLN A 220 -5.96 -16.14 -11.37
C GLN A 220 -4.86 -15.11 -11.17
N TRP A 221 -5.20 -13.89 -10.74
CA TRP A 221 -4.22 -12.88 -10.42
C TRP A 221 -3.35 -13.29 -9.22
N TRP A 222 -3.98 -13.74 -8.12
CA TRP A 222 -3.26 -14.25 -6.95
C TRP A 222 -2.39 -15.46 -7.28
N ASP A 223 -2.93 -16.39 -8.07
CA ASP A 223 -2.18 -17.57 -8.50
C ASP A 223 -0.97 -17.20 -9.35
N TYR A 224 -1.17 -16.32 -10.34
CA TYR A 224 -0.08 -15.86 -11.19
C TYR A 224 1.02 -15.14 -10.40
N VAL A 225 0.65 -14.19 -9.56
CA VAL A 225 1.63 -13.44 -8.76
C VAL A 225 2.44 -14.39 -7.86
N ASN A 226 1.79 -15.38 -7.24
CA ASN A 226 2.48 -16.35 -6.42
C ASN A 226 3.38 -17.30 -7.23
N GLU A 227 2.92 -17.79 -8.39
CA GLU A 227 3.73 -18.62 -9.27
C GLU A 227 4.92 -17.86 -9.85
N PHE A 228 4.72 -16.60 -10.26
CA PHE A 228 5.80 -15.73 -10.74
C PHE A 228 6.85 -15.49 -9.64
N MET A 229 6.45 -15.13 -8.44
CA MET A 229 7.37 -14.94 -7.32
C MET A 229 8.13 -16.21 -6.95
N PHE A 230 7.55 -17.36 -7.16
CA PHE A 230 8.18 -18.64 -6.86
C PHE A 230 9.18 -19.07 -7.94
N ARG A 231 8.89 -18.82 -9.21
CA ARG A 231 9.62 -19.37 -10.37
C ARG A 231 10.52 -18.36 -11.05
N CYS A 232 10.01 -17.13 -11.26
CA CYS A 232 10.59 -16.18 -12.22
C CYS A 232 11.22 -14.95 -11.56
N ASP A 233 11.06 -14.76 -10.25
CA ASP A 233 11.52 -13.57 -9.55
C ASP A 233 13.03 -13.65 -9.20
N THR A 234 13.84 -13.78 -10.24
CA THR A 234 15.30 -13.73 -10.19
C THR A 234 15.83 -13.04 -11.44
N GLU A 235 17.05 -12.53 -11.39
CA GLU A 235 17.70 -11.82 -12.50
C GLU A 235 17.63 -12.60 -13.82
N ASP A 236 17.89 -13.91 -13.79
CA ASP A 236 17.93 -14.76 -15.00
C ASP A 236 16.55 -15.09 -15.58
N TYR A 237 15.48 -15.00 -14.77
CA TYR A 237 14.16 -15.51 -15.14
C TYR A 237 13.07 -14.45 -15.17
N PHE A 238 13.32 -13.24 -14.69
CA PHE A 238 12.30 -12.18 -14.59
C PHE A 238 11.65 -11.83 -15.93
N THR A 239 12.44 -11.82 -17.00
CA THR A 239 11.97 -11.56 -18.37
C THR A 239 11.93 -12.82 -19.24
N ASN A 240 12.20 -13.99 -18.66
CA ASN A 240 12.21 -15.24 -19.41
C ASN A 240 10.79 -15.67 -19.77
N GLU A 241 10.47 -15.64 -21.06
CA GLU A 241 9.12 -15.94 -21.57
C GLU A 241 8.66 -17.35 -21.22
N ASP A 242 9.53 -18.35 -21.25
CA ASP A 242 9.17 -19.74 -20.90
C ASP A 242 8.75 -19.79 -19.41
N CYS A 243 9.50 -19.14 -18.52
CA CYS A 243 9.16 -19.07 -17.10
C CYS A 243 7.82 -18.36 -16.88
N ILE A 244 7.62 -17.22 -17.53
CA ILE A 244 6.40 -16.41 -17.43
C ILE A 244 5.18 -17.19 -17.94
N ASN A 245 5.32 -17.87 -19.09
CA ASN A 245 4.28 -18.68 -19.69
C ASN A 245 3.92 -19.88 -18.80
N ASP A 246 4.92 -20.50 -18.18
CA ASP A 246 4.71 -21.56 -17.19
C ASP A 246 3.94 -21.04 -15.97
N ALA A 247 4.30 -19.88 -15.44
CA ALA A 247 3.60 -19.27 -14.34
C ALA A 247 2.12 -18.94 -14.69
N MET A 248 1.88 -18.37 -15.88
CA MET A 248 0.53 -18.14 -16.39
C MET A 248 -0.28 -19.44 -16.55
N THR A 249 0.34 -20.48 -17.10
CA THR A 249 -0.31 -21.80 -17.29
C THR A 249 -0.71 -22.41 -15.94
N HIS A 250 0.16 -22.35 -14.93
CA HIS A 250 -0.15 -22.83 -13.58
C HIS A 250 -1.28 -22.03 -12.92
N ALA A 251 -1.33 -20.73 -13.17
CA ALA A 251 -2.40 -19.85 -12.72
C ALA A 251 -3.70 -19.99 -13.56
N LYS A 252 -3.73 -20.82 -14.59
CA LYS A 252 -4.84 -20.96 -15.55
C LYS A 252 -5.17 -19.68 -16.29
N VAL A 253 -4.15 -18.89 -16.57
CA VAL A 253 -4.20 -17.68 -17.39
C VAL A 253 -3.87 -18.04 -18.83
N ASP A 254 -4.65 -17.55 -19.77
CA ASP A 254 -4.44 -17.75 -21.20
C ASP A 254 -3.35 -16.80 -21.70
N VAL A 255 -2.21 -17.34 -22.12
CA VAL A 255 -1.05 -16.57 -22.59
C VAL A 255 -1.43 -15.68 -23.78
N GLY A 256 -2.13 -16.23 -24.77
CA GLY A 256 -2.49 -15.47 -25.97
C GLY A 256 -3.43 -14.30 -25.67
N LYS A 257 -4.32 -14.44 -24.69
CA LYS A 257 -5.16 -13.32 -24.23
C LYS A 257 -4.32 -12.22 -23.56
N MET A 258 -3.28 -12.60 -22.80
CA MET A 258 -2.40 -11.62 -22.14
C MET A 258 -1.56 -10.88 -23.17
N GLU A 259 -0.98 -11.57 -24.13
CA GLU A 259 -0.26 -10.95 -25.25
C GLU A 259 -1.15 -9.97 -26.01
N ALA A 260 -2.38 -10.38 -26.31
CA ALA A 260 -3.35 -9.51 -26.98
C ALA A 260 -3.70 -8.28 -26.12
N CYS A 261 -4.00 -8.47 -24.82
CA CYS A 261 -4.28 -7.36 -23.90
C CYS A 261 -3.12 -6.35 -23.83
N MET A 262 -1.89 -6.84 -23.69
CA MET A 262 -0.71 -5.97 -23.63
C MET A 262 -0.51 -5.20 -24.95
N ALA A 263 -0.71 -5.85 -26.09
CA ALA A 263 -0.62 -5.21 -27.40
C ALA A 263 -1.76 -4.20 -27.64
N ASP A 264 -3.00 -4.59 -27.37
CA ASP A 264 -4.20 -3.78 -27.60
C ASP A 264 -4.25 -2.53 -26.71
N SER A 265 -3.63 -2.59 -25.52
CA SER A 265 -3.50 -1.42 -24.63
C SER A 265 -2.52 -0.37 -25.15
N GLY A 266 -1.71 -0.68 -26.16
CA GLY A 266 -0.70 0.21 -26.75
C GLY A 266 0.73 -0.33 -26.73
N GLY A 267 0.94 -1.50 -26.15
CA GLY A 267 2.26 -2.15 -26.09
C GLY A 267 3.28 -1.40 -25.21
N LEU A 268 4.55 -1.77 -25.38
CA LEU A 268 5.66 -1.20 -24.60
C LEU A 268 6.75 -0.57 -25.46
N GLU A 269 6.56 -0.54 -26.78
CA GLU A 269 7.58 -0.09 -27.72
C GLU A 269 7.21 1.27 -28.35
N GLY A 270 8.22 1.97 -28.81
CA GLY A 270 8.07 3.27 -29.45
C GLY A 270 7.50 4.33 -28.53
N ASP A 271 7.16 5.50 -29.06
CA ASP A 271 6.48 6.56 -28.29
C ASP A 271 4.95 6.38 -28.38
N THR A 272 4.47 5.27 -27.83
CA THR A 272 3.04 4.93 -27.82
C THR A 272 2.42 5.17 -26.44
N VAL A 273 1.17 5.60 -26.44
CA VAL A 273 0.34 5.67 -25.22
C VAL A 273 -0.16 4.26 -24.89
N ASN A 274 0.04 3.83 -23.66
CA ASN A 274 -0.54 2.59 -23.13
C ASN A 274 -1.68 2.93 -22.17
N THR A 275 -2.90 2.56 -22.54
CA THR A 275 -4.12 2.96 -21.82
C THR A 275 -4.22 2.34 -20.43
N ILE A 276 -3.64 1.16 -20.22
CA ILE A 276 -3.61 0.50 -18.89
C ILE A 276 -2.60 1.20 -17.99
N LEU A 277 -1.40 1.50 -18.48
CA LEU A 277 -0.39 2.21 -17.70
C LEU A 277 -0.82 3.64 -17.38
N ASP A 278 -1.47 4.34 -18.33
CA ASP A 278 -2.06 5.66 -18.07
C ASP A 278 -3.11 5.59 -16.93
N SER A 279 -3.92 4.53 -16.89
CA SER A 279 -4.88 4.36 -15.80
C SER A 279 -4.19 4.18 -14.44
N GLN A 280 -3.02 3.54 -14.39
CA GLN A 280 -2.24 3.40 -13.16
C GLN A 280 -1.60 4.72 -12.73
N LEU A 281 -1.13 5.55 -13.69
CA LEU A 281 -0.65 6.90 -13.39
C LEU A 281 -1.76 7.77 -12.81
N ALA A 282 -2.94 7.76 -13.43
CA ALA A 282 -4.10 8.52 -12.95
C ALA A 282 -4.56 8.06 -11.56
N ALA A 283 -4.68 6.74 -11.34
CA ALA A 283 -5.05 6.19 -10.05
C ALA A 283 -4.04 6.52 -8.94
N LYS A 284 -2.74 6.54 -9.28
CA LYS A 284 -1.67 6.96 -8.35
C LYS A 284 -1.83 8.42 -7.94
N GLU A 285 -2.11 9.30 -8.90
CA GLU A 285 -2.31 10.72 -8.61
C GLU A 285 -3.55 10.94 -7.73
N GLU A 286 -4.65 10.26 -8.02
CA GLU A 286 -5.89 10.33 -7.25
C GLU A 286 -5.70 9.79 -5.82
N SER A 287 -5.04 8.66 -5.66
CA SER A 287 -4.81 8.04 -4.34
C SER A 287 -3.72 8.73 -3.51
N GLY A 288 -2.87 9.54 -4.13
CA GLY A 288 -1.74 10.22 -3.48
C GLY A 288 -0.70 9.25 -2.89
N VAL A 289 -0.55 8.05 -3.45
CA VAL A 289 0.44 7.05 -2.99
C VAL A 289 1.85 7.53 -3.30
N VAL A 290 2.68 7.60 -2.27
CA VAL A 290 4.11 7.96 -2.36
C VAL A 290 5.04 6.94 -1.71
N ILE A 291 4.50 6.02 -0.91
CA ILE A 291 5.28 4.98 -0.21
C ILE A 291 4.66 3.63 -0.53
N LEU A 292 5.50 2.68 -0.87
CA LEU A 292 5.11 1.31 -1.18
C LEU A 292 5.68 0.33 -0.13
N PRO A 293 4.99 -0.78 0.08
CA PRO A 293 3.62 -1.05 -0.32
C PRO A 293 2.61 -0.17 0.43
N ALA A 294 1.43 0.08 -0.17
CA ALA A 294 0.34 0.77 0.50
C ALA A 294 -0.97 -0.03 0.37
N MET A 295 -1.76 -0.02 1.44
CA MET A 295 -3.05 -0.69 1.51
C MET A 295 -4.14 0.32 1.87
N PHE A 296 -5.25 0.25 1.16
CA PHE A 296 -6.45 1.04 1.47
C PHE A 296 -7.63 0.09 1.70
N VAL A 297 -8.48 0.44 2.64
CA VAL A 297 -9.75 -0.25 2.90
C VAL A 297 -10.84 0.82 2.97
N ASN A 298 -11.87 0.72 2.13
CA ASN A 298 -12.92 1.73 1.98
C ASN A 298 -12.32 3.15 1.84
N GLN A 299 -11.29 3.30 0.99
CA GLN A 299 -10.54 4.54 0.75
C GLN A 299 -9.68 5.04 1.93
N ALA A 300 -9.77 4.42 3.11
CA ALA A 300 -8.89 4.75 4.23
C ALA A 300 -7.55 4.03 4.11
N ALA A 301 -6.44 4.79 4.17
CA ALA A 301 -5.10 4.20 4.13
C ALA A 301 -4.80 3.43 5.43
N ILE A 302 -4.43 2.16 5.28
CA ILE A 302 -3.93 1.35 6.38
C ILE A 302 -2.44 1.64 6.55
N ARG A 303 -2.08 2.13 7.72
CA ARG A 303 -0.71 2.48 8.07
C ARG A 303 -0.06 1.39 8.92
N GLY A 304 1.26 1.29 8.86
CA GLY A 304 2.05 0.30 9.58
C GLY A 304 2.50 -0.86 8.70
N ALA A 305 2.96 -1.93 9.33
CA ALA A 305 3.44 -3.10 8.62
C ALA A 305 2.31 -3.77 7.83
N LEU A 306 2.62 -4.15 6.58
CA LEU A 306 1.69 -4.88 5.72
C LEU A 306 1.69 -6.36 6.14
N GLU A 307 0.84 -6.68 7.12
CA GLU A 307 0.70 -8.02 7.67
C GLU A 307 -0.71 -8.57 7.43
N PHE A 308 -0.81 -9.90 7.29
CA PHE A 308 -2.08 -10.59 7.08
C PHE A 308 -3.14 -10.16 8.11
N ALA A 309 -2.81 -10.25 9.41
CA ALA A 309 -3.75 -9.96 10.50
C ALA A 309 -4.28 -8.51 10.46
N THR A 310 -3.38 -7.56 10.19
CA THR A 310 -3.71 -6.13 10.11
C THR A 310 -4.71 -5.87 8.99
N VAL A 311 -4.43 -6.36 7.79
CA VAL A 311 -5.29 -6.13 6.61
C VAL A 311 -6.60 -6.90 6.74
N PHE A 312 -6.56 -8.16 7.14
CA PHE A 312 -7.76 -8.98 7.31
C PHE A 312 -8.74 -8.38 8.33
N LYS A 313 -8.23 -7.94 9.49
CA LYS A 313 -9.05 -7.25 10.49
C LYS A 313 -9.60 -5.91 10.00
N ALA A 314 -8.81 -5.14 9.25
CA ALA A 314 -9.25 -3.89 8.68
C ALA A 314 -10.40 -4.11 7.68
N ILE A 315 -10.28 -5.10 6.78
CA ILE A 315 -11.36 -5.46 5.86
C ILE A 315 -12.60 -5.89 6.64
N CYS A 316 -12.45 -6.76 7.64
CA CYS A 316 -13.58 -7.22 8.45
C CYS A 316 -14.27 -6.06 9.21
N ALA A 317 -13.51 -5.07 9.68
CA ALA A 317 -14.04 -3.88 10.33
C ALA A 317 -14.66 -2.87 9.35
N GLY A 318 -14.35 -2.96 8.06
CA GLY A 318 -14.89 -2.10 7.02
C GLY A 318 -16.33 -2.42 6.60
N PHE A 319 -16.90 -3.57 7.01
CA PHE A 319 -18.30 -3.89 6.77
C PHE A 319 -19.23 -3.16 7.74
N LEU A 320 -20.42 -2.84 7.29
CA LEU A 320 -21.48 -2.40 8.19
C LEU A 320 -21.75 -3.48 9.24
N THR A 321 -21.83 -3.08 10.51
CA THR A 321 -21.99 -4.01 11.64
C THR A 321 -23.14 -4.99 11.43
N GLY A 322 -22.84 -6.28 11.54
CA GLY A 322 -23.80 -7.37 11.35
C GLY A 322 -23.95 -7.84 9.89
N THR A 323 -23.18 -7.25 8.96
CA THR A 323 -23.17 -7.69 7.57
C THR A 323 -21.86 -8.39 7.17
N GLU A 324 -20.93 -8.56 8.10
CA GLU A 324 -19.62 -9.14 7.86
C GLU A 324 -19.73 -10.57 7.32
N PRO A 325 -18.88 -11.01 6.39
CA PRO A 325 -18.79 -12.39 5.97
C PRO A 325 -18.52 -13.34 7.14
N ALA A 326 -19.00 -14.58 7.04
CA ALA A 326 -18.84 -15.58 8.11
C ALA A 326 -17.37 -15.79 8.51
N ILE A 327 -16.42 -15.63 7.57
CA ILE A 327 -14.99 -15.75 7.86
C ILE A 327 -14.49 -14.64 8.78
N CYS A 328 -15.01 -13.44 8.66
CA CYS A 328 -14.72 -12.32 9.55
C CYS A 328 -15.19 -12.62 10.97
N GLN A 329 -16.46 -13.03 11.13
CA GLN A 329 -17.02 -13.37 12.43
C GLN A 329 -16.24 -14.50 13.12
N LYS A 330 -15.72 -15.43 12.31
CA LYS A 330 -15.02 -16.61 12.80
C LYS A 330 -13.56 -16.36 13.16
N CYS A 331 -12.83 -15.60 12.33
CA CYS A 331 -11.38 -15.55 12.39
C CYS A 331 -10.79 -14.22 12.85
N SER A 332 -11.51 -13.10 12.80
CA SER A 332 -10.94 -11.78 13.13
C SER A 332 -10.50 -11.63 14.59
N THR A 333 -10.99 -12.46 15.49
CA THR A 333 -10.64 -12.47 16.93
C THR A 333 -9.72 -13.61 17.32
N CYS A 334 -9.29 -14.46 16.37
CA CYS A 334 -8.37 -15.55 16.64
C CYS A 334 -6.97 -15.00 16.95
N ARG A 335 -6.18 -15.77 17.72
CA ARG A 335 -4.78 -15.42 17.99
C ARG A 335 -3.91 -15.48 16.73
N ASP A 336 -4.27 -16.36 15.79
CA ASP A 336 -3.62 -16.55 14.51
C ASP A 336 -4.73 -16.57 13.45
N GLU A 337 -4.98 -15.40 12.86
CA GLU A 337 -6.03 -15.19 11.88
C GLU A 337 -5.76 -15.93 10.59
N HIS A 338 -4.51 -15.92 10.11
CA HIS A 338 -4.12 -16.62 8.88
C HIS A 338 -4.39 -18.11 9.00
N LYS A 339 -3.92 -18.74 10.08
CA LYS A 339 -4.19 -20.15 10.35
C LYS A 339 -5.68 -20.45 10.45
N CYS A 340 -6.44 -19.54 11.08
CA CYS A 340 -7.89 -19.69 11.15
C CYS A 340 -8.55 -19.66 9.76
N VAL A 341 -8.13 -18.76 8.89
CA VAL A 341 -8.67 -18.66 7.54
C VAL A 341 -8.39 -19.93 6.74
N VAL A 342 -7.15 -20.43 6.79
CA VAL A 342 -6.73 -21.66 6.09
C VAL A 342 -7.41 -22.91 6.65
N GLU A 343 -7.45 -23.08 7.98
CA GLU A 343 -7.99 -24.29 8.64
C GLU A 343 -9.49 -24.20 8.92
N GLY A 344 -10.08 -23.01 8.78
CA GLY A 344 -11.48 -22.76 9.09
C GLY A 344 -11.81 -22.82 10.59
N ARG A 345 -10.86 -22.66 11.49
CA ARG A 345 -11.06 -22.71 12.95
C ARG A 345 -9.95 -21.99 13.71
N CYS A 346 -10.30 -21.33 14.83
CA CYS A 346 -9.29 -20.81 15.76
C CYS A 346 -8.50 -21.95 16.41
N ALA A 347 -7.19 -21.78 16.51
CA ALA A 347 -6.38 -22.61 17.41
C ALA A 347 -6.75 -22.29 18.86
N SER A 348 -7.05 -23.30 19.68
CA SER A 348 -7.28 -23.10 21.10
C SER A 348 -5.96 -22.79 21.82
N ALA A 349 -6.02 -21.99 22.90
CA ALA A 349 -4.85 -21.60 23.68
C ALA A 349 -4.10 -22.79 24.30
N ASP A 350 -4.75 -23.97 24.40
CA ASP A 350 -4.25 -25.17 25.08
C ASP A 350 -4.07 -26.39 24.16
N GLY A 351 -4.02 -26.19 22.83
CA GLY A 351 -3.93 -27.34 21.90
C GLY A 351 -5.20 -28.21 21.83
N ALA A 352 -6.27 -27.86 22.53
CA ALA A 352 -7.55 -28.55 22.50
C ALA A 352 -8.48 -27.89 21.45
N VAL A 353 -8.99 -28.67 20.53
CA VAL A 353 -9.92 -28.24 19.48
C VAL A 353 -11.28 -27.93 20.10
N SER A 354 -11.66 -26.66 20.22
CA SER A 354 -13.04 -26.30 20.57
C SER A 354 -13.90 -26.33 19.32
N THR A 355 -14.72 -27.33 19.16
CA THR A 355 -15.84 -27.33 18.23
C THR A 355 -17.00 -26.60 18.88
N SER A 356 -17.19 -25.33 18.61
CA SER A 356 -18.48 -24.70 18.93
C SER A 356 -19.48 -25.07 17.84
N THR A 357 -20.32 -26.00 18.14
CA THR A 357 -21.59 -26.21 17.44
C THR A 357 -22.58 -25.13 17.87
N PHE A 358 -23.06 -24.36 16.90
CA PHE A 358 -24.31 -23.62 17.00
C PHE A 358 -25.32 -24.20 16.02
#